data_58d8a2fbcd166a3894401b6d9dbcdc99
#
_entry.id   58d8a2fbcd166a3894401b6d9dbcdc99
#
_cell.length_a   1.000
_cell.length_b   1.000
_cell.length_c   1.000
_cell.angle_alpha   90.00
_cell.angle_beta   90.00
_cell.angle_gamma   90.00
#
_symmetry.space_group_name_H-M   'P 1'
#
loop_
_entity.id
_entity.type
_entity.pdbx_description
1 polymer ?
#
loop_
_entity_poly.entity_id
_entity_poly.type
_entity_poly.pdbx_seq_one_letter_code
_entity_poly.pdbx_strand_id
1 'polypeptide(L)'
;MNSRADDDALIRAMPLVFVLIWSTGFIVARYGMPYAPPMKFLAVRYALSILCFLPWIMLARVAWPRTRMQWLHLGVTGVLMHAGYLGGVWAAVKAGMGSGLSALIVGLQPVLTAIWLSASGARVTRRQWAGLALGFAGLALVVSRKFGQGAEADWLNLCFAVLALFSITIGTLYQKRFVTPCDVRSANAVQLGAALLVTLPLTLLEAEPMHWNADLMGAMAWSVLALTLGGSSLLYLLIQRGAATAVTSLLYLVPPTTALMAWALFAEPITWVTLLGTALTAFGVSLVVRAAR
;
A
#
# COMPACT_ATOMS: atom_id res chain seq x y z
N MET A 1 -23.15 -24.62 -19.51
CA MET A 1 -21.83 -24.54 -20.19
C MET A 1 -21.13 -23.19 -20.03
N ASN A 2 -21.73 -22.16 -19.36
CA ASN A 2 -21.12 -20.83 -19.21
C ASN A 2 -20.19 -20.66 -17.99
N SER A 3 -20.28 -21.52 -16.95
CA SER A 3 -19.57 -21.26 -15.70
C SER A 3 -18.02 -21.25 -15.81
N ARG A 4 -17.43 -22.09 -16.66
CA ARG A 4 -15.96 -22.12 -16.84
C ARG A 4 -15.42 -20.89 -17.59
N ALA A 5 -16.16 -20.37 -18.58
CA ALA A 5 -15.76 -19.18 -19.32
C ALA A 5 -15.88 -17.92 -18.47
N ASP A 6 -16.90 -17.87 -17.60
CA ASP A 6 -17.12 -16.76 -16.65
C ASP A 6 -16.07 -16.78 -15.53
N ASP A 7 -15.70 -17.97 -15.03
CA ASP A 7 -14.61 -18.13 -14.06
C ASP A 7 -13.25 -17.71 -14.64
N ASP A 8 -12.97 -18.05 -15.90
CA ASP A 8 -11.73 -17.65 -16.57
C ASP A 8 -11.67 -16.13 -16.83
N ALA A 9 -12.78 -15.49 -17.17
CA ALA A 9 -12.86 -14.04 -17.34
C ALA A 9 -12.66 -13.32 -16.00
N LEU A 10 -13.28 -13.80 -14.93
CA LEU A 10 -13.14 -13.26 -13.59
C LEU A 10 -11.69 -13.37 -13.09
N ILE A 11 -11.04 -14.52 -13.29
CA ILE A 11 -9.64 -14.74 -12.92
C ILE A 11 -8.70 -13.80 -13.67
N ARG A 12 -8.94 -13.54 -14.95
CA ARG A 12 -8.15 -12.58 -15.76
C ARG A 12 -8.36 -11.14 -15.32
N ALA A 13 -9.55 -10.79 -14.84
CA ALA A 13 -9.86 -9.43 -14.36
C ALA A 13 -9.32 -9.14 -12.94
N MET A 14 -9.15 -10.16 -12.10
CA MET A 14 -8.70 -10.01 -10.71
C MET A 14 -7.47 -9.11 -10.52
N PRO A 15 -6.39 -9.23 -11.32
CA PRO A 15 -5.21 -8.38 -11.15
C PRO A 15 -5.50 -6.90 -11.42
N LEU A 16 -6.33 -6.60 -12.41
CA LEU A 16 -6.72 -5.23 -12.72
C LEU A 16 -7.62 -4.65 -11.63
N VAL A 17 -8.62 -5.41 -11.17
CA VAL A 17 -9.49 -5.02 -10.06
C VAL A 17 -8.67 -4.76 -8.80
N PHE A 18 -7.66 -5.59 -8.53
CA PHE A 18 -6.74 -5.38 -7.41
C PHE A 18 -6.01 -4.04 -7.52
N VAL A 19 -5.43 -3.71 -8.69
CA VAL A 19 -4.74 -2.42 -8.91
C VAL A 19 -5.68 -1.25 -8.71
N LEU A 20 -6.90 -1.33 -9.24
CA LEU A 20 -7.91 -0.27 -9.06
C LEU A 20 -8.25 -0.08 -7.58
N ILE A 21 -8.59 -1.16 -6.86
CA ILE A 21 -8.89 -1.09 -5.42
C ILE A 21 -7.68 -0.54 -4.65
N TRP A 22 -6.48 -1.04 -4.93
CA TRP A 22 -5.27 -0.62 -4.23
C TRP A 22 -4.96 0.86 -4.44
N SER A 23 -5.13 1.36 -5.67
CA SER A 23 -4.94 2.77 -6.02
C SER A 23 -5.88 3.70 -5.24
N THR A 24 -7.10 3.23 -4.95
CA THR A 24 -8.05 4.02 -4.14
C THR A 24 -7.59 4.23 -2.70
N GLY A 25 -6.61 3.47 -2.21
CA GLY A 25 -6.06 3.65 -0.86
C GLY A 25 -5.49 5.05 -0.62
N PHE A 26 -4.78 5.60 -1.61
CA PHE A 26 -4.24 6.96 -1.55
C PHE A 26 -5.34 8.03 -1.70
N ILE A 27 -6.37 7.73 -2.48
CA ILE A 27 -7.54 8.60 -2.67
C ILE A 27 -8.33 8.72 -1.37
N VAL A 28 -8.59 7.59 -0.72
CA VAL A 28 -9.33 7.53 0.55
C VAL A 28 -8.56 8.23 1.67
N ALA A 29 -7.23 8.16 1.69
CA ALA A 29 -6.42 8.95 2.60
C ALA A 29 -6.69 10.45 2.41
N ARG A 30 -6.76 10.93 1.17
CA ARG A 30 -7.06 12.33 0.86
C ARG A 30 -8.47 12.75 1.31
N TYR A 31 -9.48 11.86 1.18
CA TYR A 31 -10.84 12.12 1.68
C TYR A 31 -10.92 12.14 3.20
N GLY A 32 -10.21 11.24 3.89
CA GLY A 32 -10.29 11.09 5.33
C GLY A 32 -9.51 12.14 6.12
N MET A 33 -8.36 12.56 5.62
CA MET A 33 -7.41 13.37 6.39
C MET A 33 -7.86 14.81 6.72
N PRO A 34 -8.75 15.48 5.97
CA PRO A 34 -9.33 16.74 6.42
C PRO A 34 -10.14 16.64 7.71
N TYR A 35 -10.68 15.46 8.01
CA TYR A 35 -11.65 15.24 9.09
C TYR A 35 -11.13 14.37 10.24
N ALA A 36 -9.94 13.78 10.09
CA ALA A 36 -9.38 12.90 11.10
C ALA A 36 -7.86 12.98 11.17
N PRO A 37 -7.28 12.85 12.37
CA PRO A 37 -5.86 12.58 12.53
C PRO A 37 -5.49 11.17 12.03
N PRO A 38 -4.30 10.98 11.46
CA PRO A 38 -3.89 9.72 10.84
C PRO A 38 -3.98 8.50 11.76
N MET A 39 -3.41 8.58 12.96
CA MET A 39 -3.35 7.44 13.88
C MET A 39 -4.73 7.09 14.44
N LYS A 40 -5.56 8.09 14.75
CA LYS A 40 -6.94 7.88 15.17
C LYS A 40 -7.76 7.18 14.09
N PHE A 41 -7.66 7.66 12.84
CA PHE A 41 -8.34 7.02 11.72
C PHE A 41 -7.90 5.56 11.56
N LEU A 42 -6.59 5.30 11.57
CA LEU A 42 -6.04 3.95 11.38
C LEU A 42 -6.40 3.02 12.54
N ALA A 43 -6.37 3.51 13.80
CA ALA A 43 -6.78 2.71 14.94
C ALA A 43 -8.25 2.24 14.83
N VAL A 44 -9.16 3.16 14.47
CA VAL A 44 -10.58 2.81 14.23
C VAL A 44 -10.72 1.85 13.05
N ARG A 45 -10.01 2.09 11.94
CA ARG A 45 -9.99 1.21 10.78
C ARG A 45 -9.55 -0.21 11.16
N TYR A 46 -8.46 -0.35 11.93
CA TYR A 46 -7.96 -1.67 12.34
C TYR A 46 -8.94 -2.38 13.25
N ALA A 47 -9.50 -1.67 14.24
CA ALA A 47 -10.51 -2.22 15.13
C ALA A 47 -11.75 -2.72 14.37
N LEU A 48 -12.30 -1.90 13.48
CA LEU A 48 -13.45 -2.28 12.66
C LEU A 48 -13.12 -3.45 11.71
N SER A 49 -11.94 -3.46 11.11
CA SER A 49 -11.51 -4.57 10.24
C SER A 49 -11.39 -5.88 11.01
N ILE A 50 -10.84 -5.85 12.23
CA ILE A 50 -10.77 -7.03 13.11
C ILE A 50 -12.19 -7.49 13.46
N LEU A 51 -13.09 -6.58 13.81
CA LEU A 51 -14.50 -6.91 14.10
C LEU A 51 -15.20 -7.56 12.90
N CYS A 52 -14.84 -7.21 11.67
CA CYS A 52 -15.35 -7.86 10.47
C CYS A 52 -14.71 -9.24 10.22
N PHE A 53 -13.40 -9.40 10.47
CA PHE A 53 -12.71 -10.68 10.28
C PHE A 53 -13.09 -11.73 11.33
N LEU A 54 -13.28 -11.35 12.59
CA LEU A 54 -13.54 -12.28 13.68
C LEU A 54 -14.78 -13.17 13.44
N PRO A 55 -15.97 -12.64 13.10
CA PRO A 55 -17.14 -13.48 12.78
C PRO A 55 -16.86 -14.43 11.61
N TRP A 56 -16.16 -13.95 10.57
CA TRP A 56 -15.79 -14.79 9.42
C TRP A 56 -14.85 -15.93 9.81
N ILE A 57 -13.85 -15.64 10.65
CA ILE A 57 -12.93 -16.67 11.19
C ILE A 57 -13.68 -17.70 12.01
N MET A 58 -14.60 -17.26 12.89
CA MET A 58 -15.37 -18.12 13.76
C MET A 58 -16.36 -19.02 12.97
N LEU A 59 -17.13 -18.43 12.06
CA LEU A 59 -18.11 -19.16 11.24
C LEU A 59 -17.44 -20.17 10.30
N ALA A 60 -16.32 -19.78 9.69
CA ALA A 60 -15.57 -20.67 8.80
C ALA A 60 -14.59 -21.60 9.53
N ARG A 61 -14.56 -21.56 10.86
CA ARG A 61 -13.66 -22.38 11.71
C ARG A 61 -12.21 -22.34 11.26
N VAL A 62 -11.73 -21.13 10.94
CA VAL A 62 -10.37 -20.92 10.41
C VAL A 62 -9.32 -21.22 11.47
N ALA A 63 -8.28 -21.94 11.09
CA ALA A 63 -7.17 -22.22 12.00
C ALA A 63 -6.35 -20.97 12.30
N TRP A 64 -6.06 -20.74 13.56
CA TRP A 64 -5.14 -19.70 14.02
C TRP A 64 -3.68 -20.15 13.87
N PRO A 65 -2.71 -19.22 13.83
CA PRO A 65 -1.29 -19.56 13.86
C PRO A 65 -0.95 -20.43 15.05
N ARG A 66 -0.21 -21.53 14.81
CA ARG A 66 -0.02 -22.58 15.84
C ARG A 66 1.14 -22.30 16.78
N THR A 67 2.13 -21.52 16.37
CA THR A 67 3.35 -21.30 17.13
C THR A 67 3.50 -19.84 17.55
N ARG A 68 4.15 -19.59 18.70
CA ARG A 68 4.47 -18.22 19.15
C ARG A 68 5.29 -17.47 18.12
N MET A 69 6.18 -18.16 17.38
CA MET A 69 7.03 -17.55 16.37
C MET A 69 6.19 -17.09 15.15
N GLN A 70 5.16 -17.87 14.75
CA GLN A 70 4.21 -17.41 13.73
C GLN A 70 3.48 -16.12 14.14
N TRP A 71 3.00 -16.05 15.38
CA TRP A 71 2.36 -14.85 15.93
C TRP A 71 3.32 -13.65 15.90
N LEU A 72 4.58 -13.85 16.33
CA LEU A 72 5.61 -12.82 16.32
C LEU A 72 5.87 -12.31 14.90
N HIS A 73 6.12 -13.22 13.95
CA HIS A 73 6.42 -12.82 12.57
C HIS A 73 5.25 -12.13 11.88
N LEU A 74 4.02 -12.60 12.12
CA LEU A 74 2.82 -11.92 11.64
C LEU A 74 2.67 -10.54 12.31
N GLY A 75 2.91 -10.45 13.61
CA GLY A 75 2.87 -9.18 14.35
C GLY A 75 3.87 -8.16 13.82
N VAL A 76 5.13 -8.55 13.64
CA VAL A 76 6.16 -7.67 13.06
C VAL A 76 5.77 -7.22 11.64
N THR A 77 5.26 -8.14 10.82
CA THR A 77 4.76 -7.80 9.48
C THR A 77 3.61 -6.81 9.56
N GLY A 78 2.67 -7.02 10.50
CA GLY A 78 1.54 -6.11 10.74
C GLY A 78 1.99 -4.71 11.13
N VAL A 79 2.95 -4.60 12.05
CA VAL A 79 3.51 -3.29 12.45
C VAL A 79 4.15 -2.59 11.25
N LEU A 80 4.96 -3.29 10.46
CA LEU A 80 5.63 -2.70 9.30
C LEU A 80 4.64 -2.31 8.19
N MET A 81 3.73 -3.21 7.81
CA MET A 81 2.86 -3.01 6.64
C MET A 81 1.60 -2.19 6.95
N HIS A 82 1.15 -2.16 8.19
CA HIS A 82 -0.02 -1.38 8.58
C HIS A 82 0.37 -0.14 9.40
N ALA A 83 1.00 -0.28 10.56
CA ALA A 83 1.34 0.89 11.36
C ALA A 83 2.40 1.79 10.68
N GLY A 84 3.51 1.21 10.22
CA GLY A 84 4.58 1.97 9.57
C GLY A 84 4.21 2.48 8.18
N TYR A 85 3.81 1.58 7.29
CA TYR A 85 3.48 1.95 5.89
C TYR A 85 2.23 2.81 5.80
N LEU A 86 1.08 2.33 6.27
CA LEU A 86 -0.14 3.13 6.19
C LEU A 86 -0.04 4.38 7.07
N GLY A 87 0.55 4.27 8.27
CA GLY A 87 0.79 5.43 9.12
C GLY A 87 1.60 6.51 8.43
N GLY A 88 2.69 6.14 7.77
CA GLY A 88 3.52 7.07 7.01
C GLY A 88 2.78 7.70 5.81
N VAL A 89 2.04 6.89 5.02
CA VAL A 89 1.24 7.41 3.89
C VAL A 89 0.18 8.41 4.38
N TRP A 90 -0.58 8.04 5.42
CA TRP A 90 -1.68 8.86 5.92
C TRP A 90 -1.16 10.14 6.60
N ALA A 91 -0.03 10.06 7.31
CA ALA A 91 0.63 11.22 7.88
C ALA A 91 1.19 12.16 6.79
N ALA A 92 1.77 11.62 5.71
CA ALA A 92 2.23 12.42 4.57
C ALA A 92 1.08 13.16 3.89
N VAL A 93 -0.06 12.49 3.69
CA VAL A 93 -1.26 13.09 3.10
C VAL A 93 -1.87 14.15 4.04
N LYS A 94 -1.94 13.89 5.35
CA LYS A 94 -2.39 14.87 6.35
C LYS A 94 -1.50 16.12 6.35
N ALA A 95 -0.18 15.94 6.17
CA ALA A 95 0.79 17.03 6.04
C ALA A 95 0.76 17.73 4.67
N GLY A 96 -0.26 17.45 3.83
CA GLY A 96 -0.50 18.17 2.56
C GLY A 96 -0.01 17.46 1.30
N MET A 97 0.66 16.29 1.40
CA MET A 97 1.12 15.58 0.21
C MET A 97 -0.05 15.13 -0.66
N GLY A 98 0.03 15.39 -1.97
CA GLY A 98 -0.96 14.90 -2.94
C GLY A 98 -0.95 13.38 -3.06
N SER A 99 -2.12 12.80 -3.38
CA SER A 99 -2.31 11.35 -3.51
C SER A 99 -1.41 10.74 -4.59
N GLY A 100 -1.27 11.43 -5.73
CA GLY A 100 -0.42 11.00 -6.84
C GLY A 100 1.05 10.95 -6.47
N LEU A 101 1.58 11.95 -5.74
CA LEU A 101 2.97 11.97 -5.29
C LEU A 101 3.24 10.88 -4.24
N SER A 102 2.34 10.70 -3.29
CA SER A 102 2.45 9.64 -2.27
C SER A 102 2.50 8.24 -2.90
N ALA A 103 1.60 7.98 -3.88
CA ALA A 103 1.61 6.73 -4.63
C ALA A 103 2.89 6.53 -5.45
N LEU A 104 3.44 7.61 -6.02
CA LEU A 104 4.68 7.56 -6.81
C LEU A 104 5.88 7.19 -5.94
N ILE A 105 6.01 7.79 -4.74
CA ILE A 105 7.10 7.47 -3.80
C ILE A 105 7.01 6.01 -3.36
N VAL A 106 5.85 5.56 -2.91
CA VAL A 106 5.64 4.16 -2.49
C VAL A 106 5.81 3.20 -3.68
N GLY A 107 5.49 3.62 -4.89
CA GLY A 107 5.68 2.87 -6.13
C GLY A 107 7.14 2.50 -6.42
N LEU A 108 8.12 3.09 -5.73
CA LEU A 108 9.53 2.69 -5.78
C LEU A 108 9.85 1.44 -4.94
N GLN A 109 8.89 0.84 -4.24
CA GLN A 109 9.10 -0.38 -3.46
C GLN A 109 9.85 -1.49 -4.22
N PRO A 110 9.52 -1.86 -5.48
CA PRO A 110 10.26 -2.89 -6.21
C PRO A 110 11.73 -2.50 -6.45
N VAL A 111 11.98 -1.21 -6.59
CA VAL A 111 13.33 -0.64 -6.78
C VAL A 111 14.17 -0.86 -5.52
N LEU A 112 13.66 -0.47 -4.35
CA LEU A 112 14.34 -0.72 -3.07
C LEU A 112 14.51 -2.20 -2.78
N THR A 113 13.53 -3.03 -3.15
CA THR A 113 13.62 -4.49 -3.03
C THR A 113 14.79 -5.04 -3.85
N ALA A 114 14.97 -4.57 -5.08
CA ALA A 114 16.07 -4.99 -5.93
C ALA A 114 17.45 -4.53 -5.39
N ILE A 115 17.54 -3.32 -4.85
CA ILE A 115 18.75 -2.82 -4.18
C ILE A 115 19.10 -3.73 -2.98
N TRP A 116 18.12 -4.02 -2.13
CA TRP A 116 18.31 -4.88 -0.97
C TRP A 116 18.80 -6.28 -1.34
N LEU A 117 18.17 -6.90 -2.36
CA LEU A 117 18.58 -8.21 -2.85
C LEU A 117 20.00 -8.19 -3.41
N SER A 118 20.39 -7.11 -4.12
CA SER A 118 21.76 -6.92 -4.61
C SER A 118 22.76 -6.82 -3.46
N ALA A 119 22.46 -6.04 -2.44
CA ALA A 119 23.30 -5.91 -1.25
C ALA A 119 23.43 -7.25 -0.47
N SER A 120 22.45 -8.13 -0.62
CA SER A 120 22.44 -9.49 -0.04
C SER A 120 23.12 -10.53 -0.93
N GLY A 121 23.85 -10.12 -1.97
CA GLY A 121 24.64 -10.99 -2.86
C GLY A 121 23.89 -11.50 -4.10
N ALA A 122 22.63 -11.11 -4.32
CA ALA A 122 21.96 -11.45 -5.57
C ALA A 122 22.51 -10.63 -6.74
N ARG A 123 22.67 -11.28 -7.89
CA ARG A 123 23.14 -10.60 -9.10
C ARG A 123 22.03 -9.71 -9.68
N VAL A 124 22.27 -8.40 -9.68
CA VAL A 124 21.40 -7.43 -10.33
C VAL A 124 21.90 -7.18 -11.75
N THR A 125 21.03 -7.36 -12.73
CA THR A 125 21.35 -7.19 -14.15
C THR A 125 21.51 -5.71 -14.50
N ARG A 126 22.22 -5.41 -15.60
CA ARG A 126 22.33 -4.03 -16.12
C ARG A 126 20.95 -3.40 -16.40
N ARG A 127 20.00 -4.21 -16.82
CA ARG A 127 18.62 -3.78 -17.08
C ARG A 127 17.92 -3.34 -15.79
N GLN A 128 18.13 -4.04 -14.70
CA GLN A 128 17.62 -3.64 -13.39
C GLN A 128 18.25 -2.34 -12.91
N TRP A 129 19.58 -2.18 -13.05
CA TRP A 129 20.25 -0.91 -12.73
C TRP A 129 19.74 0.27 -13.55
N ALA A 130 19.52 0.11 -14.85
CA ALA A 130 18.88 1.13 -15.68
C ALA A 130 17.46 1.46 -15.20
N GLY A 131 16.68 0.43 -14.82
CA GLY A 131 15.34 0.63 -14.25
C GLY A 131 15.36 1.38 -12.91
N LEU A 132 16.33 1.08 -12.04
CA LEU A 132 16.57 1.81 -10.79
C LEU A 132 16.84 3.31 -11.05
N ALA A 133 17.78 3.59 -11.95
CA ALA A 133 18.17 4.97 -12.29
C ALA A 133 16.97 5.75 -12.88
N LEU A 134 16.19 5.15 -13.77
CA LEU A 134 15.00 5.76 -14.36
C LEU A 134 13.89 5.99 -13.32
N GLY A 135 13.67 5.03 -12.42
CA GLY A 135 12.69 5.17 -11.35
C GLY A 135 12.99 6.34 -10.41
N PHE A 136 14.25 6.43 -9.98
CA PHE A 136 14.69 7.56 -9.13
C PHE A 136 14.70 8.90 -9.89
N ALA A 137 15.16 8.92 -11.14
CA ALA A 137 15.16 10.13 -11.95
C ALA A 137 13.72 10.67 -12.17
N GLY A 138 12.77 9.77 -12.46
CA GLY A 138 11.36 10.12 -12.62
C GLY A 138 10.77 10.69 -11.33
N LEU A 139 11.03 10.07 -10.18
CA LEU A 139 10.60 10.59 -8.88
C LEU A 139 11.26 11.94 -8.58
N ALA A 140 12.57 12.05 -8.73
CA ALA A 140 13.31 13.30 -8.47
C ALA A 140 12.78 14.46 -9.32
N LEU A 141 12.43 14.19 -10.57
CA LEU A 141 11.82 15.17 -11.47
C LEU A 141 10.48 15.69 -10.95
N VAL A 142 9.60 14.80 -10.46
CA VAL A 142 8.29 15.20 -9.91
C VAL A 142 8.46 15.94 -8.59
N VAL A 143 9.29 15.41 -7.67
CA VAL A 143 9.52 16.02 -6.36
C VAL A 143 10.15 17.41 -6.50
N SER A 144 11.18 17.56 -7.35
CA SER A 144 11.88 18.84 -7.54
C SER A 144 10.95 19.97 -8.01
N ARG A 145 9.91 19.65 -8.78
CA ARG A 145 8.92 20.62 -9.25
C ARG A 145 7.83 20.94 -8.23
N LYS A 146 7.51 19.99 -7.36
CA LYS A 146 6.50 20.17 -6.30
C LYS A 146 7.10 20.69 -5.00
N PHE A 147 8.42 20.57 -4.83
CA PHE A 147 9.13 20.97 -3.62
C PHE A 147 9.14 22.50 -3.49
N GLY A 148 8.66 22.97 -2.33
CA GLY A 148 8.59 24.42 -2.03
C GLY A 148 7.48 25.19 -2.76
N GLN A 149 6.66 24.51 -3.60
CA GLN A 149 5.50 25.12 -4.27
C GLN A 149 4.20 24.80 -3.50
N GLY A 150 4.07 25.30 -2.28
CA GLY A 150 2.96 24.96 -1.38
C GLY A 150 3.22 23.71 -0.54
N ALA A 151 2.16 23.13 0.05
CA ALA A 151 2.26 21.99 0.98
C ALA A 151 2.40 20.62 0.30
N GLU A 152 2.45 20.54 -1.05
CA GLU A 152 2.46 19.25 -1.76
C GLU A 152 3.74 18.44 -1.55
N ALA A 153 4.89 19.10 -1.41
CA ALA A 153 6.15 18.45 -1.07
C ALA A 153 6.97 19.35 -0.16
N ASP A 154 7.11 18.98 1.08
CA ASP A 154 8.01 19.56 2.07
C ASP A 154 8.81 18.44 2.77
N TRP A 155 9.73 18.82 3.64
CA TRP A 155 10.59 17.85 4.33
C TRP A 155 9.80 16.91 5.23
N LEU A 156 8.75 17.39 5.89
CA LEU A 156 7.98 16.60 6.85
C LEU A 156 7.18 15.50 6.12
N ASN A 157 6.41 15.90 5.09
CA ASN A 157 5.60 14.93 4.36
C ASN A 157 6.44 13.95 3.52
N LEU A 158 7.61 14.39 3.01
CA LEU A 158 8.57 13.50 2.37
C LEU A 158 9.18 12.50 3.35
N CYS A 159 9.53 12.90 4.57
CA CYS A 159 10.00 11.98 5.61
C CYS A 159 8.95 10.89 5.91
N PHE A 160 7.68 11.26 6.04
CA PHE A 160 6.61 10.28 6.25
C PHE A 160 6.43 9.35 5.05
N ALA A 161 6.48 9.86 3.83
CA ALA A 161 6.36 9.03 2.63
C ALA A 161 7.57 8.08 2.45
N VAL A 162 8.78 8.54 2.77
CA VAL A 162 9.99 7.71 2.77
C VAL A 162 9.92 6.64 3.87
N LEU A 163 9.46 6.99 5.08
CA LEU A 163 9.20 6.03 6.15
C LEU A 163 8.21 4.94 5.67
N ALA A 164 7.13 5.35 5.01
CA ALA A 164 6.16 4.42 4.43
C ALA A 164 6.80 3.49 3.40
N LEU A 165 7.61 4.02 2.48
CA LEU A 165 8.31 3.25 1.46
C LEU A 165 9.27 2.22 2.08
N PHE A 166 10.06 2.60 3.08
CA PHE A 166 10.93 1.66 3.79
C PHE A 166 10.13 0.61 4.55
N SER A 167 9.07 1.03 5.24
CA SER A 167 8.23 0.13 6.04
C SER A 167 7.56 -0.94 5.17
N ILE A 168 6.97 -0.59 4.03
CA ILE A 168 6.35 -1.56 3.12
C ILE A 168 7.42 -2.46 2.48
N THR A 169 8.59 -1.92 2.15
CA THR A 169 9.69 -2.70 1.54
C THR A 169 10.23 -3.74 2.53
N ILE A 170 10.60 -3.30 3.74
CA ILE A 170 11.11 -4.19 4.80
C ILE A 170 10.02 -5.17 5.21
N GLY A 171 8.78 -4.72 5.39
CA GLY A 171 7.65 -5.56 5.76
C GLY A 171 7.41 -6.68 4.76
N THR A 172 7.44 -6.38 3.47
CA THR A 172 7.26 -7.38 2.41
C THR A 172 8.41 -8.39 2.35
N LEU A 173 9.67 -7.92 2.47
CA LEU A 173 10.85 -8.80 2.52
C LEU A 173 10.83 -9.68 3.77
N TYR A 174 10.48 -9.11 4.91
CA TYR A 174 10.34 -9.82 6.17
C TYR A 174 9.25 -10.89 6.10
N GLN A 175 8.07 -10.53 5.60
CA GLN A 175 6.95 -11.46 5.40
C GLN A 175 7.36 -12.63 4.53
N LYS A 176 8.01 -12.37 3.39
CA LYS A 176 8.46 -13.40 2.45
C LYS A 176 9.47 -14.36 3.07
N ARG A 177 10.33 -13.88 3.97
CA ARG A 177 11.42 -14.67 4.57
C ARG A 177 10.97 -15.47 5.78
N PHE A 178 10.13 -14.90 6.64
CA PHE A 178 9.88 -15.43 7.99
C PHE A 178 8.45 -15.90 8.21
N VAL A 179 7.46 -15.39 7.46
CA VAL A 179 6.07 -15.79 7.66
C VAL A 179 5.79 -17.10 6.93
N THR A 180 5.49 -18.14 7.69
CA THR A 180 5.00 -19.40 7.13
C THR A 180 3.56 -19.26 6.64
N PRO A 181 3.17 -19.89 5.52
CA PRO A 181 1.81 -19.83 5.00
C PRO A 181 0.77 -20.25 6.04
N CYS A 182 -0.27 -19.44 6.20
CA CYS A 182 -1.43 -19.73 7.05
C CYS A 182 -2.68 -19.14 6.40
N ASP A 183 -3.85 -19.35 7.01
CA ASP A 183 -5.07 -18.73 6.48
C ASP A 183 -4.98 -17.21 6.58
N VAL A 184 -5.34 -16.54 5.50
CA VAL A 184 -5.25 -15.08 5.37
C VAL A 184 -6.09 -14.33 6.35
N ARG A 185 -7.25 -14.86 6.68
CA ARG A 185 -8.18 -14.21 7.59
C ARG A 185 -7.56 -14.12 8.99
N SER A 186 -7.03 -15.23 9.49
CA SER A 186 -6.32 -15.26 10.78
C SER A 186 -5.01 -14.48 10.72
N ALA A 187 -4.26 -14.54 9.60
CA ALA A 187 -3.06 -13.74 9.41
C ALA A 187 -3.35 -12.22 9.45
N ASN A 188 -4.36 -11.76 8.69
CA ASN A 188 -4.78 -10.35 8.72
C ASN A 188 -5.24 -9.92 10.11
N ALA A 189 -6.04 -10.74 10.82
CA ALA A 189 -6.48 -10.41 12.17
C ALA A 189 -5.30 -10.20 13.13
N VAL A 190 -4.28 -11.06 13.08
CA VAL A 190 -3.06 -10.92 13.89
C VAL A 190 -2.25 -9.68 13.48
N GLN A 191 -2.06 -9.46 12.18
CA GLN A 191 -1.33 -8.29 11.68
C GLN A 191 -2.02 -6.98 12.07
N LEU A 192 -3.33 -6.89 11.89
CA LEU A 192 -4.13 -5.73 12.28
C LEU A 192 -4.15 -5.52 13.80
N GLY A 193 -4.21 -6.60 14.58
CA GLY A 193 -4.12 -6.55 16.05
C GLY A 193 -2.78 -5.98 16.51
N ALA A 194 -1.68 -6.43 15.94
CA ALA A 194 -0.35 -5.89 16.26
C ALA A 194 -0.19 -4.43 15.82
N ALA A 195 -0.71 -4.08 14.65
CA ALA A 195 -0.74 -2.70 14.18
C ALA A 195 -1.59 -1.81 15.10
N LEU A 196 -2.75 -2.27 15.54
CA LEU A 196 -3.61 -1.55 16.49
C LEU A 196 -2.90 -1.30 17.82
N LEU A 197 -2.22 -2.31 18.36
CA LEU A 197 -1.47 -2.18 19.61
C LEU A 197 -0.38 -1.10 19.55
N VAL A 198 0.27 -0.94 18.40
CA VAL A 198 1.29 0.11 18.20
C VAL A 198 0.64 1.45 17.89
N THR A 199 -0.43 1.47 17.11
CA THR A 199 -1.08 2.72 16.66
C THR A 199 -1.89 3.35 17.79
N LEU A 200 -2.52 2.54 18.65
CA LEU A 200 -3.38 3.03 19.72
C LEU A 200 -2.69 4.05 20.67
N PRO A 201 -1.50 3.78 21.24
CA PRO A 201 -0.80 4.77 22.04
C PRO A 201 -0.41 6.03 21.24
N LEU A 202 -0.15 5.92 19.94
CA LEU A 202 0.17 7.07 19.09
C LEU A 202 -1.04 8.00 18.90
N THR A 203 -2.26 7.50 19.04
CA THR A 203 -3.47 8.36 19.00
C THR A 203 -3.50 9.38 20.12
N LEU A 204 -2.81 9.13 21.25
CA LEU A 204 -2.72 10.06 22.37
C LEU A 204 -1.85 11.28 22.07
N LEU A 205 -0.98 11.18 21.06
CA LEU A 205 -0.13 12.29 20.60
C LEU A 205 -0.88 13.22 19.63
N GLU A 206 -2.06 12.81 19.17
CA GLU A 206 -2.89 13.58 18.25
C GLU A 206 -3.96 14.35 19.03
N ALA A 207 -3.81 15.67 19.16
CA ALA A 207 -4.75 16.51 19.88
C ALA A 207 -6.07 16.72 19.12
N GLU A 208 -6.04 16.70 17.78
CA GLU A 208 -7.20 16.95 16.94
C GLU A 208 -8.30 15.88 17.14
N PRO A 209 -9.59 16.27 17.28
CA PRO A 209 -10.71 15.31 17.28
C PRO A 209 -10.97 14.76 15.88
N MET A 210 -11.69 13.63 15.82
CA MET A 210 -12.28 13.14 14.58
C MET A 210 -13.64 13.81 14.36
N HIS A 211 -13.84 14.39 13.18
CA HIS A 211 -15.11 15.02 12.79
C HIS A 211 -15.90 14.07 11.88
N TRP A 212 -16.82 13.32 12.47
CA TRP A 212 -17.65 12.36 11.76
C TRP A 212 -18.65 13.06 10.85
N ASN A 213 -18.44 12.94 9.55
CA ASN A 213 -19.32 13.37 8.49
C ASN A 213 -19.44 12.29 7.41
N ALA A 214 -20.21 12.53 6.37
CA ALA A 214 -20.45 11.56 5.30
C ALA A 214 -19.12 11.14 4.59
N ASP A 215 -18.20 12.09 4.37
CA ASP A 215 -16.92 11.83 3.70
C ASP A 215 -16.04 10.94 4.55
N LEU A 216 -15.90 11.23 5.85
CA LEU A 216 -15.09 10.41 6.76
C LEU A 216 -15.71 9.02 6.94
N MET A 217 -17.04 8.93 7.06
CA MET A 217 -17.74 7.63 7.16
C MET A 217 -17.57 6.81 5.88
N GLY A 218 -17.69 7.43 4.72
CA GLY A 218 -17.46 6.80 3.41
C GLY A 218 -16.02 6.33 3.26
N ALA A 219 -15.04 7.18 3.61
CA ALA A 219 -13.62 6.84 3.61
C ALA A 219 -13.31 5.67 4.57
N MET A 220 -13.91 5.67 5.76
CA MET A 220 -13.75 4.59 6.74
C MET A 220 -14.36 3.28 6.23
N ALA A 221 -15.60 3.30 5.76
CA ALA A 221 -16.28 2.13 5.23
C ALA A 221 -15.51 1.53 4.03
N TRP A 222 -15.07 2.35 3.09
CA TRP A 222 -14.26 1.90 1.97
C TRP A 222 -12.92 1.32 2.42
N SER A 223 -12.26 1.96 3.38
CA SER A 223 -10.98 1.47 3.94
C SER A 223 -11.11 0.10 4.59
N VAL A 224 -12.20 -0.15 5.30
CA VAL A 224 -12.46 -1.44 5.96
C VAL A 224 -12.90 -2.48 4.93
N LEU A 225 -13.96 -2.21 4.17
CA LEU A 225 -14.61 -3.21 3.32
C LEU A 225 -13.85 -3.47 2.01
N ALA A 226 -13.52 -2.40 1.27
CA ALA A 226 -12.87 -2.56 -0.03
C ALA A 226 -11.37 -2.79 0.10
N LEU A 227 -10.65 -1.97 0.88
CA LEU A 227 -9.20 -2.05 0.95
C LEU A 227 -8.72 -3.19 1.86
N THR A 228 -9.27 -3.30 3.08
CA THR A 228 -8.78 -4.31 4.03
C THR A 228 -9.40 -5.67 3.74
N LEU A 229 -10.72 -5.80 3.74
CA LEU A 229 -11.35 -7.11 3.50
C LEU A 229 -11.23 -7.53 2.03
N GLY A 230 -11.55 -6.66 1.09
CA GLY A 230 -11.51 -6.93 -0.34
C GLY A 230 -10.09 -7.02 -0.89
N GLY A 231 -9.30 -5.95 -0.81
CA GLY A 231 -7.98 -5.85 -1.39
C GLY A 231 -6.98 -6.85 -0.83
N SER A 232 -6.93 -7.00 0.51
CA SER A 232 -6.04 -7.98 1.15
C SER A 232 -6.43 -9.42 0.78
N SER A 233 -7.73 -9.73 0.76
CA SER A 233 -8.21 -11.07 0.37
C SER A 233 -7.92 -11.38 -1.09
N LEU A 234 -8.11 -10.38 -1.98
CA LEU A 234 -7.84 -10.52 -3.40
C LEU A 234 -6.35 -10.71 -3.68
N LEU A 235 -5.48 -9.93 -3.02
CA LEU A 235 -4.03 -10.09 -3.09
C LEU A 235 -3.61 -11.52 -2.74
N TYR A 236 -4.17 -12.05 -1.69
CA TYR A 236 -3.86 -13.39 -1.24
C TYR A 236 -4.34 -14.48 -2.20
N LEU A 237 -5.56 -14.37 -2.69
CA LEU A 237 -6.08 -15.30 -3.70
C LEU A 237 -5.21 -15.30 -4.95
N LEU A 238 -4.75 -14.14 -5.38
CA LEU A 238 -3.83 -13.99 -6.52
C LEU A 238 -2.48 -14.65 -6.25
N ILE A 239 -1.92 -14.49 -5.05
CA ILE A 239 -0.68 -15.16 -4.64
C ILE A 239 -0.85 -16.67 -4.61
N GLN A 240 -1.93 -17.18 -4.01
CA GLN A 240 -2.20 -18.62 -3.94
C GLN A 240 -2.39 -19.28 -5.32
N ARG A 241 -2.99 -18.55 -6.27
CA ARG A 241 -3.20 -19.06 -7.64
C ARG A 241 -1.98 -18.91 -8.54
N GLY A 242 -0.80 -18.60 -7.98
CA GLY A 242 0.45 -18.44 -8.74
C GLY A 242 0.53 -17.13 -9.54
N ALA A 243 -0.45 -16.24 -9.39
CA ALA A 243 -0.47 -14.94 -10.09
C ALA A 243 0.35 -13.85 -9.39
N ALA A 244 1.12 -14.18 -8.36
CA ALA A 244 1.95 -13.22 -7.61
C ALA A 244 2.82 -12.37 -8.53
N THR A 245 3.38 -12.97 -9.57
CA THR A 245 4.23 -12.29 -10.57
C THR A 245 3.41 -11.32 -11.44
N ALA A 246 2.15 -11.66 -11.76
CA ALA A 246 1.26 -10.76 -12.49
C ALA A 246 0.88 -9.55 -11.63
N VAL A 247 0.56 -9.77 -10.35
CA VAL A 247 0.24 -8.69 -9.38
C VAL A 247 1.40 -7.73 -9.23
N THR A 248 2.61 -8.22 -8.95
CA THR A 248 3.81 -7.37 -8.81
C THR A 248 4.12 -6.59 -10.09
N SER A 249 3.82 -7.19 -11.27
CA SER A 249 3.97 -6.49 -12.55
C SER A 249 2.94 -5.39 -12.76
N LEU A 250 1.76 -5.50 -12.13
CA LEU A 250 0.71 -4.49 -12.28
C LEU A 250 0.81 -3.38 -11.22
N LEU A 251 1.52 -3.60 -10.13
CA LEU A 251 1.69 -2.57 -9.09
C LEU A 251 2.36 -1.28 -9.62
N TYR A 252 3.14 -1.36 -10.71
CA TYR A 252 3.67 -0.15 -11.35
C TYR A 252 2.60 0.71 -12.04
N LEU A 253 1.39 0.17 -12.23
CA LEU A 253 0.25 0.95 -12.72
C LEU A 253 -0.45 1.74 -11.59
N VAL A 254 -0.17 1.45 -10.32
CA VAL A 254 -0.77 2.15 -9.19
C VAL A 254 -0.50 3.66 -9.21
N PRO A 255 0.75 4.15 -9.37
CA PRO A 255 1.01 5.58 -9.40
C PRO A 255 0.27 6.33 -10.52
N PRO A 256 0.30 5.91 -11.79
CA PRO A 256 -0.45 6.60 -12.84
C PRO A 256 -1.97 6.52 -12.64
N THR A 257 -2.49 5.37 -12.17
CA THR A 257 -3.92 5.21 -11.86
C THR A 257 -4.34 6.14 -10.73
N THR A 258 -3.55 6.21 -9.64
CA THR A 258 -3.82 7.13 -8.52
C THR A 258 -3.74 8.60 -8.98
N ALA A 259 -2.76 8.96 -9.82
CA ALA A 259 -2.64 10.32 -10.33
C ALA A 259 -3.84 10.73 -11.19
N LEU A 260 -4.35 9.83 -12.03
CA LEU A 260 -5.58 10.07 -12.80
C LEU A 260 -6.82 10.21 -11.91
N MET A 261 -6.96 9.36 -10.90
CA MET A 261 -8.04 9.48 -9.92
C MET A 261 -7.94 10.78 -9.12
N ALA A 262 -6.74 11.17 -8.69
CA ALA A 262 -6.50 12.39 -7.93
C ALA A 262 -6.80 13.66 -8.76
N TRP A 263 -6.45 13.64 -10.04
CA TRP A 263 -6.83 14.69 -10.98
C TRP A 263 -8.36 14.80 -11.13
N ALA A 264 -9.04 13.67 -11.35
CA ALA A 264 -10.47 13.65 -11.59
C ALA A 264 -11.30 14.02 -10.33
N LEU A 265 -10.83 13.65 -9.14
CA LEU A 265 -11.60 13.79 -7.89
C LEU A 265 -11.22 15.03 -7.08
N PHE A 266 -9.96 15.46 -7.15
CA PHE A 266 -9.42 16.56 -6.33
C PHE A 266 -8.86 17.72 -7.15
N ALA A 267 -8.97 17.66 -8.49
CA ALA A 267 -8.36 18.63 -9.40
C ALA A 267 -6.84 18.79 -9.17
N GLU A 268 -6.16 17.71 -8.71
CA GLU A 268 -4.71 17.73 -8.58
C GLU A 268 -4.08 17.99 -9.96
N PRO A 269 -3.20 19.01 -10.11
CA PRO A 269 -2.71 19.39 -11.43
C PRO A 269 -1.82 18.30 -12.03
N ILE A 270 -2.17 17.81 -13.22
CA ILE A 270 -1.32 16.94 -14.03
C ILE A 270 -0.52 17.83 -14.99
N THR A 271 0.72 18.11 -14.61
CA THR A 271 1.64 18.83 -15.49
C THR A 271 2.40 17.86 -16.42
N TRP A 272 2.98 18.36 -17.51
CA TRP A 272 3.87 17.57 -18.36
C TRP A 272 5.03 16.94 -17.59
N VAL A 273 5.54 17.64 -16.58
CA VAL A 273 6.60 17.12 -15.71
C VAL A 273 6.10 15.95 -14.86
N THR A 274 4.88 16.05 -14.33
CA THR A 274 4.24 14.95 -13.58
C THR A 274 4.02 13.74 -14.48
N LEU A 275 3.53 13.95 -15.70
CA LEU A 275 3.34 12.87 -16.68
C LEU A 275 4.66 12.19 -17.05
N LEU A 276 5.67 12.97 -17.40
CA LEU A 276 6.99 12.46 -17.77
C LEU A 276 7.65 11.71 -16.60
N GLY A 277 7.66 12.30 -15.40
CA GLY A 277 8.26 11.68 -14.22
C GLY A 277 7.55 10.39 -13.81
N THR A 278 6.20 10.38 -13.84
CA THR A 278 5.40 9.17 -13.56
C THR A 278 5.65 8.08 -14.62
N ALA A 279 5.73 8.46 -15.91
CA ALA A 279 6.03 7.52 -16.99
C ALA A 279 7.44 6.94 -16.85
N LEU A 280 8.46 7.77 -16.55
CA LEU A 280 9.82 7.31 -16.29
C LEU A 280 9.88 6.36 -15.08
N THR A 281 9.19 6.70 -13.99
CA THR A 281 9.13 5.85 -12.79
C THR A 281 8.45 4.51 -13.11
N ALA A 282 7.29 4.53 -13.74
CA ALA A 282 6.56 3.31 -14.12
C ALA A 282 7.37 2.43 -15.08
N PHE A 283 8.03 3.03 -16.07
CA PHE A 283 8.91 2.32 -16.99
C PHE A 283 10.12 1.73 -16.27
N GLY A 284 10.79 2.51 -15.42
CA GLY A 284 11.92 2.06 -14.60
C GLY A 284 11.56 0.87 -13.71
N VAL A 285 10.44 0.97 -12.99
CA VAL A 285 9.93 -0.14 -12.15
C VAL A 285 9.61 -1.37 -13.01
N SER A 286 9.03 -1.17 -14.22
CA SER A 286 8.74 -2.29 -15.12
C SER A 286 10.00 -3.04 -15.57
N LEU A 287 11.12 -2.33 -15.80
CA LEU A 287 12.40 -2.94 -16.14
C LEU A 287 12.96 -3.78 -14.98
N VAL A 288 12.84 -3.29 -13.75
CA VAL A 288 13.28 -4.01 -12.54
C VAL A 288 12.48 -5.30 -12.37
N VAL A 289 11.15 -5.21 -12.44
CA VAL A 289 10.26 -6.36 -12.22
C VAL A 289 10.39 -7.41 -13.31
N ARG A 290 10.48 -7.00 -14.59
CA ARG A 290 10.62 -7.95 -15.72
C ARG A 290 11.96 -8.66 -15.76
N ALA A 291 13.02 -8.06 -15.24
CA ALA A 291 14.34 -8.67 -15.21
C ALA A 291 14.56 -9.57 -13.97
N ALA A 292 13.65 -9.55 -13.00
CA ALA A 292 13.63 -10.44 -11.86
C ALA A 292 12.90 -11.78 -12.13
N ARG A 293 12.36 -11.95 -13.35
CA ARG A 293 11.82 -13.21 -13.89
C ARG A 293 12.90 -13.99 -14.61
#